data_c6b385eb436bea3f2609c59e3d2d1150
#
_entry.id   c6b385eb436bea3f2609c59e3d2d1150
#
_cell.length_a   1.000
_cell.length_b   1.000
_cell.length_c   1.000
_cell.angle_alpha   90.00
_cell.angle_beta   90.00
_cell.angle_gamma   90.00
#
_symmetry.space_group_name_H-M   'P 1'
#
loop_
_entity.id
_entity.type
_entity.pdbx_description
1 polymer ?
#
loop_
_entity_poly.entity_id
_entity_poly.type
_entity_poly.pdbx_seq_one_letter_code
_entity_poly.pdbx_strand_id
1 'polypeptide(L)'
;YLALARQLVVAGWLLPFPLAIFLLLAFGGVDPSLWGGFHLNILLALVAIVASFPLGVLLALGRTSSFPVLRVASTAYIELIRGVPLITILLMAWLVLPDFLPSFAGLDDMELVYRVMVAFTLFTAAYVAEAVRGGLQAVPRGQVEAAQALGLGTVAILGFIVLPQALRAVIPALVG
;
A
#
# COMPACT_ATOMS: atom_id res chain seq x y z
N TYR A 1 -10.91 -15.81 -21.62
CA TYR A 1 -11.28 -15.57 -20.21
C TYR A 1 -10.07 -15.04 -19.42
N LEU A 2 -8.87 -15.65 -19.50
CA LEU A 2 -7.68 -15.20 -18.73
C LEU A 2 -7.19 -13.81 -19.15
N ALA A 3 -7.23 -13.47 -20.43
CA ALA A 3 -6.86 -12.13 -20.91
C ALA A 3 -7.82 -11.06 -20.42
N LEU A 4 -9.12 -11.33 -20.44
CA LEU A 4 -10.15 -10.43 -19.94
C LEU A 4 -10.02 -10.23 -18.41
N ALA A 5 -9.81 -11.31 -17.66
CA ALA A 5 -9.58 -11.23 -16.22
C ALA A 5 -8.34 -10.40 -15.88
N ARG A 6 -7.24 -10.56 -16.65
CA ARG A 6 -6.04 -9.75 -16.49
C ARG A 6 -6.29 -8.26 -16.78
N GLN A 7 -7.05 -7.96 -17.85
CA GLN A 7 -7.41 -6.59 -18.19
C GLN A 7 -8.30 -5.96 -17.11
N LEU A 8 -9.27 -6.71 -16.57
CA LEU A 8 -10.15 -6.23 -15.51
C LEU A 8 -9.37 -5.98 -14.20
N VAL A 9 -8.40 -6.83 -13.86
CA VAL A 9 -7.55 -6.62 -12.68
C VAL A 9 -6.66 -5.38 -12.88
N VAL A 10 -6.02 -5.24 -14.04
CA VAL A 10 -5.20 -4.06 -14.35
C VAL A 10 -6.05 -2.79 -14.38
N ALA A 11 -7.22 -2.84 -15.01
CA ALA A 11 -8.15 -1.69 -15.02
C ALA A 11 -8.67 -1.36 -13.62
N GLY A 12 -8.97 -2.39 -12.80
CA GLY A 12 -9.40 -2.24 -11.42
C GLY A 12 -8.36 -1.56 -10.52
N TRP A 13 -7.07 -1.65 -10.86
CA TRP A 13 -6.00 -0.94 -10.16
C TRP A 13 -5.64 0.40 -10.79
N LEU A 14 -5.71 0.51 -12.11
CA LEU A 14 -5.35 1.75 -12.82
C LEU A 14 -6.47 2.79 -12.82
N LEU A 15 -7.75 2.38 -12.84
CA LEU A 15 -8.87 3.32 -12.86
C LEU A 15 -9.11 4.05 -11.52
N PRO A 16 -9.03 3.41 -10.35
CA PRO A 16 -9.19 4.11 -9.08
C PRO A 16 -8.14 5.20 -8.85
N PHE A 17 -6.92 5.05 -9.38
CA PHE A 17 -5.86 6.04 -9.22
C PHE A 17 -6.17 7.37 -9.93
N PRO A 18 -6.43 7.41 -11.25
CA PRO A 18 -6.85 8.65 -11.90
C PRO A 18 -8.22 9.13 -11.41
N LEU A 19 -9.12 8.23 -10.98
CA LEU A 19 -10.39 8.63 -10.40
C LEU A 19 -10.19 9.33 -9.04
N ALA A 20 -9.32 8.81 -8.18
CA ALA A 20 -8.99 9.47 -6.91
C ALA A 20 -8.34 10.82 -7.15
N ILE A 21 -7.38 10.93 -8.09
CA ILE A 21 -6.77 12.20 -8.50
C ILE A 21 -7.82 13.14 -9.11
N PHE A 22 -8.69 12.63 -9.98
CA PHE A 22 -9.77 13.43 -10.58
C PHE A 22 -10.73 13.96 -9.51
N LEU A 23 -11.13 13.13 -8.54
CA LEU A 23 -11.99 13.56 -7.43
C LEU A 23 -11.30 14.62 -6.55
N LEU A 24 -9.99 14.49 -6.33
CA LEU A 24 -9.20 15.48 -5.61
C LEU A 24 -9.08 16.81 -6.34
N LEU A 25 -8.89 16.78 -7.67
CA LEU A 25 -8.63 17.95 -8.48
C LEU A 25 -9.92 18.57 -9.05
N ALA A 26 -10.92 17.77 -9.42
CA ALA A 26 -12.18 18.26 -10.00
C ALA A 26 -13.07 19.00 -8.99
N PHE A 27 -12.92 18.65 -7.72
CA PHE A 27 -13.51 19.43 -6.62
C PHE A 27 -12.56 20.50 -6.08
N GLY A 28 -11.46 20.74 -6.79
CA GLY A 28 -10.35 21.63 -6.44
C GLY A 28 -10.64 23.12 -6.34
N GLY A 29 -11.91 23.50 -6.31
CA GLY A 29 -12.32 24.84 -5.88
C GLY A 29 -12.87 24.89 -4.46
N VAL A 30 -12.90 23.75 -3.75
CA VAL A 30 -13.40 23.67 -2.39
C VAL A 30 -12.26 23.39 -1.45
N ASP A 31 -12.08 24.28 -0.48
CA ASP A 31 -11.09 24.15 0.58
C ASP A 31 -11.20 22.76 1.27
N PRO A 32 -10.08 22.02 1.45
CA PRO A 32 -10.10 20.71 2.12
C PRO A 32 -10.70 20.73 3.53
N SER A 33 -10.67 21.86 4.22
CA SER A 33 -11.32 22.03 5.51
C SER A 33 -12.85 21.91 5.46
N LEU A 34 -13.44 22.10 4.29
CA LEU A 34 -14.87 21.96 4.04
C LEU A 34 -15.27 20.56 3.56
N TRP A 35 -14.28 19.67 3.34
CA TRP A 35 -14.56 18.30 2.94
C TRP A 35 -15.10 17.51 4.14
N GLY A 36 -16.27 16.91 3.96
CA GLY A 36 -16.89 16.16 5.05
C GLY A 36 -17.88 15.09 4.55
N GLY A 37 -18.47 14.40 5.53
CA GLY A 37 -19.50 13.41 5.28
C GLY A 37 -19.04 12.20 4.47
N PHE A 38 -19.96 11.61 3.72
CA PHE A 38 -19.76 10.39 2.95
C PHE A 38 -18.70 10.52 1.84
N HIS A 39 -18.66 11.70 1.21
CA HIS A 39 -17.68 12.02 0.16
C HIS A 39 -16.23 11.89 0.69
N LEU A 40 -15.94 12.51 1.84
CA LEU A 40 -14.61 12.42 2.45
C LEU A 40 -14.24 10.98 2.79
N ASN A 41 -15.19 10.18 3.31
CA ASN A 41 -14.94 8.77 3.62
C ASN A 41 -14.56 7.96 2.38
N ILE A 42 -15.28 8.14 1.27
CA ILE A 42 -14.94 7.47 0.00
C ILE A 42 -13.55 7.88 -0.47
N LEU A 43 -13.25 9.15 -0.43
CA LEU A 43 -11.99 9.71 -0.90
C LEU A 43 -10.81 9.18 -0.06
N LEU A 44 -10.93 9.20 1.27
CA LEU A 44 -9.94 8.60 2.18
C LEU A 44 -9.73 7.12 1.89
N ALA A 45 -10.83 6.36 1.72
CA ALA A 45 -10.76 4.93 1.42
C ALA A 45 -10.05 4.65 0.08
N LEU A 46 -10.43 5.36 -0.99
CA LEU A 46 -9.82 5.20 -2.32
C LEU A 46 -8.32 5.50 -2.29
N VAL A 47 -7.93 6.64 -1.69
CA VAL A 47 -6.51 7.02 -1.60
C VAL A 47 -5.74 5.99 -0.79
N ALA A 48 -6.27 5.59 0.38
CA ALA A 48 -5.61 4.63 1.25
C ALA A 48 -5.45 3.26 0.57
N ILE A 49 -6.50 2.72 -0.07
CA ILE A 49 -6.45 1.42 -0.74
C ILE A 49 -5.44 1.45 -1.89
N VAL A 50 -5.51 2.46 -2.75
CA VAL A 50 -4.66 2.54 -3.95
C VAL A 50 -3.21 2.76 -3.59
N ALA A 51 -2.92 3.68 -2.65
CA ALA A 51 -1.55 4.02 -2.28
C ALA A 51 -0.92 2.96 -1.35
N SER A 52 -1.69 2.31 -0.49
CA SER A 52 -1.18 1.30 0.42
C SER A 52 -0.73 0.02 -0.29
N PHE A 53 -1.33 -0.32 -1.43
CA PHE A 53 -1.00 -1.57 -2.13
C PHE A 53 0.46 -1.62 -2.61
N PRO A 54 0.97 -0.67 -3.41
CA PRO A 54 2.37 -0.69 -3.82
C PRO A 54 3.32 -0.59 -2.63
N LEU A 55 2.99 0.22 -1.62
CA LEU A 55 3.79 0.32 -0.40
C LEU A 55 3.81 -1.01 0.37
N GLY A 56 2.67 -1.67 0.50
CA GLY A 56 2.57 -2.97 1.16
C GLY A 56 3.36 -4.06 0.43
N VAL A 57 3.31 -4.08 -0.91
CA VAL A 57 4.15 -4.99 -1.72
C VAL A 57 5.63 -4.74 -1.46
N LEU A 58 6.08 -3.47 -1.49
CA LEU A 58 7.47 -3.11 -1.24
C LEU A 58 7.91 -3.52 0.17
N LEU A 59 7.08 -3.27 1.19
CA LEU A 59 7.34 -3.68 2.57
C LEU A 59 7.43 -5.21 2.72
N ALA A 60 6.55 -5.96 2.07
CA ALA A 60 6.59 -7.42 2.06
C ALA A 60 7.89 -7.95 1.42
N LEU A 61 8.30 -7.38 0.30
CA LEU A 61 9.55 -7.69 -0.37
C LEU A 61 10.76 -7.29 0.49
N GLY A 62 10.71 -6.12 1.12
CA GLY A 62 11.74 -5.68 2.06
C GLY A 62 11.91 -6.65 3.24
N ARG A 63 10.79 -7.10 3.84
CA ARG A 63 10.79 -8.07 4.94
C ARG A 63 11.40 -9.43 4.54
N THR A 64 11.25 -9.83 3.28
CA THR A 64 11.80 -11.10 2.75
C THR A 64 13.18 -10.93 2.11
N SER A 65 13.72 -9.72 2.09
CA SER A 65 15.01 -9.39 1.48
C SER A 65 16.19 -10.06 2.17
N SER A 66 17.21 -10.38 1.38
CA SER A 66 18.53 -10.80 1.88
C SER A 66 19.32 -9.66 2.52
N PHE A 67 18.99 -8.39 2.22
CA PHE A 67 19.63 -7.21 2.81
C PHE A 67 19.14 -6.99 4.25
N PRO A 68 20.03 -7.11 5.27
CA PRO A 68 19.60 -7.04 6.68
C PRO A 68 18.91 -5.72 7.05
N VAL A 69 19.39 -4.59 6.52
CA VAL A 69 18.83 -3.27 6.81
C VAL A 69 17.39 -3.17 6.33
N LEU A 70 17.12 -3.57 5.08
CA LEU A 70 15.76 -3.53 4.52
C LEU A 70 14.83 -4.48 5.27
N ARG A 71 15.31 -5.68 5.59
CA ARG A 71 14.53 -6.66 6.32
C ARG A 71 14.16 -6.18 7.72
N VAL A 72 15.13 -5.65 8.47
CA VAL A 72 14.89 -5.15 9.83
C VAL A 72 13.95 -3.93 9.80
N ALA A 73 14.21 -2.95 8.93
CA ALA A 73 13.39 -1.75 8.82
C ALA A 73 11.95 -2.08 8.44
N SER A 74 11.74 -2.93 7.41
CA SER A 74 10.39 -3.33 6.98
C SER A 74 9.68 -4.15 8.07
N THR A 75 10.39 -5.05 8.74
CA THR A 75 9.81 -5.85 9.84
C THR A 75 9.40 -4.94 11.00
N ALA A 76 10.30 -4.07 11.45
CA ALA A 76 10.04 -3.14 12.55
C ALA A 76 8.83 -2.25 12.25
N TYR A 77 8.76 -1.69 11.03
CA TYR A 77 7.62 -0.88 10.61
C TYR A 77 6.30 -1.67 10.66
N ILE A 78 6.27 -2.86 10.05
CA ILE A 78 5.06 -3.68 9.98
C ILE A 78 4.58 -4.07 11.38
N GLU A 79 5.48 -4.55 12.24
CA GLU A 79 5.14 -4.97 13.60
C GLU A 79 4.67 -3.79 14.46
N LEU A 80 5.37 -2.65 14.38
CA LEU A 80 5.01 -1.44 15.11
C LEU A 80 3.61 -0.95 14.73
N ILE A 81 3.37 -0.76 13.43
CA ILE A 81 2.09 -0.20 12.94
C ILE A 81 0.92 -1.16 13.22
N ARG A 82 1.12 -2.47 13.06
CA ARG A 82 0.08 -3.46 13.35
C ARG A 82 -0.17 -3.67 14.85
N GLY A 83 0.81 -3.32 15.68
CA GLY A 83 0.67 -3.38 17.14
C GLY A 83 -0.10 -2.21 17.75
N VAL A 84 -0.36 -1.15 16.98
CA VAL A 84 -1.03 0.07 17.46
C VAL A 84 -2.45 0.16 16.88
N PRO A 85 -3.49 0.50 17.69
CA PRO A 85 -4.82 0.74 17.15
C PRO A 85 -4.85 1.90 16.15
N LEU A 86 -5.64 1.77 15.07
CA LEU A 86 -5.79 2.82 14.06
C LEU A 86 -6.12 4.19 14.65
N ILE A 87 -7.03 4.21 15.63
CA ILE A 87 -7.43 5.48 16.27
C ILE A 87 -6.24 6.21 16.88
N THR A 88 -5.30 5.49 17.48
CA THR A 88 -4.08 6.08 18.05
C THR A 88 -3.21 6.71 16.96
N ILE A 89 -3.06 6.04 15.81
CA ILE A 89 -2.30 6.56 14.66
C ILE A 89 -2.96 7.81 14.09
N LEU A 90 -4.30 7.85 14.02
CA LEU A 90 -5.03 9.03 13.56
C LEU A 90 -4.91 10.20 14.55
N LEU A 91 -4.96 9.93 15.86
CA LEU A 91 -4.72 10.95 16.88
C LEU A 91 -3.28 11.49 16.81
N MET A 92 -2.30 10.64 16.58
CA MET A 92 -0.91 11.06 16.35
C MET A 92 -0.79 11.95 15.10
N ALA A 93 -1.47 11.59 14.00
CA ALA A 93 -1.47 12.39 12.78
C ALA A 93 -2.15 13.75 12.97
N TRP A 94 -3.14 13.83 13.85
CA TRP A 94 -3.84 15.06 14.15
C TRP A 94 -3.09 15.96 15.13
N LEU A 95 -2.73 15.43 16.31
CA LEU A 95 -2.27 16.21 17.45
C LEU A 95 -0.73 16.34 17.50
N VAL A 96 0.00 15.30 17.11
CA VAL A 96 1.44 15.22 17.36
C VAL A 96 2.25 15.49 16.09
N LEU A 97 1.78 14.97 14.96
CA LEU A 97 2.54 15.06 13.72
C LEU A 97 2.89 16.51 13.29
N PRO A 98 2.01 17.52 13.43
CA PRO A 98 2.33 18.88 13.05
C PRO A 98 3.59 19.43 13.73
N ASP A 99 3.80 19.10 15.00
CA ASP A 99 4.93 19.60 15.81
C ASP A 99 6.28 18.98 15.37
N PHE A 100 6.24 17.87 14.64
CA PHE A 100 7.43 17.16 14.14
C PHE A 100 7.66 17.34 12.64
N LEU A 101 6.72 17.91 11.92
CA LEU A 101 6.89 18.15 10.49
C LEU A 101 7.79 19.36 10.25
N PRO A 102 8.74 19.24 9.32
CA PRO A 102 9.66 20.33 9.09
C PRO A 102 8.98 21.50 8.37
N SER A 103 9.05 22.68 8.97
CA SER A 103 8.50 23.93 8.43
C SER A 103 9.15 24.34 7.10
N PHE A 104 10.43 23.99 6.88
CA PHE A 104 11.14 24.30 5.63
C PHE A 104 10.51 23.66 4.39
N ALA A 105 9.71 22.60 4.55
CA ALA A 105 9.00 21.93 3.47
C ALA A 105 7.52 22.33 3.37
N GLY A 106 7.03 23.23 4.25
CA GLY A 106 5.62 23.60 4.36
C GLY A 106 4.72 22.43 4.79
N LEU A 107 5.30 21.43 5.46
CA LEU A 107 4.57 20.24 5.90
C LEU A 107 3.87 20.47 7.25
N ASP A 108 4.33 21.44 8.02
CA ASP A 108 3.72 21.92 9.25
C ASP A 108 2.31 22.51 9.00
N ASP A 109 2.12 23.18 7.85
CA ASP A 109 0.83 23.72 7.43
C ASP A 109 -0.05 22.71 6.67
N MET A 110 0.37 21.43 6.61
CA MET A 110 -0.40 20.41 5.91
C MET A 110 -1.81 20.25 6.53
N GLU A 111 -2.83 20.39 5.70
CA GLU A 111 -4.22 20.20 6.07
C GLU A 111 -4.47 18.83 6.74
N LEU A 112 -5.35 18.81 7.75
CA LEU A 112 -5.68 17.60 8.50
C LEU A 112 -6.08 16.43 7.60
N VAL A 113 -6.83 16.70 6.55
CA VAL A 113 -7.30 15.67 5.60
C VAL A 113 -6.13 14.93 4.95
N TYR A 114 -5.11 15.65 4.52
CA TYR A 114 -3.92 15.03 3.92
C TYR A 114 -3.09 14.23 4.93
N ARG A 115 -2.97 14.73 6.16
CA ARG A 115 -2.31 13.98 7.25
C ARG A 115 -3.02 12.68 7.55
N VAL A 116 -4.34 12.72 7.60
CA VAL A 116 -5.18 11.53 7.79
C VAL A 116 -5.05 10.56 6.61
N MET A 117 -5.04 11.05 5.35
CA MET A 117 -4.81 10.22 4.17
C MET A 117 -3.48 9.47 4.24
N VAL A 118 -2.41 10.16 4.62
CA VAL A 118 -1.08 9.55 4.80
C VAL A 118 -1.11 8.51 5.91
N ALA A 119 -1.69 8.84 7.06
CA ALA A 119 -1.79 7.93 8.20
C ALA A 119 -2.56 6.65 7.86
N PHE A 120 -3.72 6.77 7.19
CA PHE A 120 -4.49 5.63 6.71
C PHE A 120 -3.71 4.79 5.70
N THR A 121 -3.03 5.44 4.76
CA THR A 121 -2.21 4.76 3.75
C THR A 121 -1.10 3.94 4.40
N LEU A 122 -0.37 4.55 5.32
CA LEU A 122 0.72 3.90 6.04
C LEU A 122 0.20 2.75 6.91
N PHE A 123 -0.90 2.96 7.63
CA PHE A 123 -1.53 1.91 8.42
C PHE A 123 -1.95 0.72 7.55
N THR A 124 -2.70 0.98 6.49
CA THR A 124 -3.20 -0.06 5.57
C THR A 124 -2.06 -0.79 4.87
N ALA A 125 -0.98 -0.09 4.51
CA ALA A 125 0.19 -0.69 3.89
C ALA A 125 0.85 -1.78 4.75
N ALA A 126 0.85 -1.64 6.07
CA ALA A 126 1.37 -2.67 6.97
C ALA A 126 0.54 -3.96 6.95
N TYR A 127 -0.78 -3.85 6.83
CA TYR A 127 -1.68 -5.00 6.71
C TYR A 127 -1.59 -5.65 5.32
N VAL A 128 -1.53 -4.84 4.25
CA VAL A 128 -1.30 -5.33 2.89
C VAL A 128 0.04 -6.06 2.81
N ALA A 129 1.09 -5.53 3.45
CA ALA A 129 2.40 -6.18 3.48
C ALA A 129 2.35 -7.58 4.09
N GLU A 130 1.60 -7.75 5.18
CA GLU A 130 1.47 -9.05 5.83
C GLU A 130 0.65 -10.02 4.97
N ALA A 131 -0.43 -9.55 4.34
CA ALA A 131 -1.19 -10.35 3.40
C ALA A 131 -0.32 -10.81 2.22
N VAL A 132 0.41 -9.87 1.59
CA VAL A 132 1.34 -10.18 0.47
C VAL A 132 2.44 -11.15 0.91
N ARG A 133 2.99 -10.99 2.12
CA ARG A 133 3.96 -11.95 2.68
C ARG A 133 3.38 -13.37 2.75
N GLY A 134 2.14 -13.50 3.20
CA GLY A 134 1.42 -14.78 3.17
C GLY A 134 1.31 -15.36 1.77
N GLY A 135 0.98 -14.53 0.78
CA GLY A 135 0.94 -14.92 -0.63
C GLY A 135 2.30 -15.35 -1.18
N LEU A 136 3.38 -14.63 -0.83
CA LEU A 136 4.73 -15.00 -1.24
C LEU A 136 5.15 -16.37 -0.69
N GLN A 137 4.74 -16.70 0.53
CA GLN A 137 5.00 -18.00 1.15
C GLN A 137 4.17 -19.15 0.57
N ALA A 138 3.02 -18.84 -0.03
CA ALA A 138 2.15 -19.83 -0.67
C ALA A 138 2.67 -20.32 -2.04
N VAL A 139 3.64 -19.60 -2.64
CA VAL A 139 4.20 -19.99 -3.94
C VAL A 139 5.09 -21.22 -3.76
N PRO A 140 4.84 -22.34 -4.49
CA PRO A 140 5.64 -23.56 -4.38
C PRO A 140 7.10 -23.33 -4.76
N ARG A 141 8.03 -23.84 -3.97
CA ARG A 141 9.49 -23.72 -4.22
C ARG A 141 9.90 -24.25 -5.58
N GLY A 142 9.26 -25.30 -6.07
CA GLY A 142 9.52 -25.86 -7.39
C GLY A 142 9.33 -24.87 -8.54
N GLN A 143 8.49 -23.83 -8.38
CA GLN A 143 8.35 -22.77 -9.39
C GLN A 143 9.63 -21.91 -9.46
N VAL A 144 10.25 -21.64 -8.34
CA VAL A 144 11.50 -20.89 -8.24
C VAL A 144 12.66 -21.73 -8.79
N GLU A 145 12.72 -23.01 -8.41
CA GLU A 145 13.76 -23.96 -8.86
C GLU A 145 13.69 -24.20 -10.39
N ALA A 146 12.48 -24.37 -10.95
CA ALA A 146 12.28 -24.49 -12.38
C ALA A 146 12.72 -23.23 -13.15
N ALA A 147 12.39 -22.06 -12.62
CA ALA A 147 12.79 -20.78 -13.20
C ALA A 147 14.32 -20.59 -13.17
N GLN A 148 14.97 -21.00 -12.08
CA GLN A 148 16.43 -21.00 -11.95
C GLN A 148 17.10 -21.96 -12.96
N ALA A 149 16.52 -23.16 -13.17
CA ALA A 149 17.00 -24.12 -14.14
C ALA A 149 16.92 -23.58 -15.58
N LEU A 150 16.00 -22.67 -15.86
CA LEU A 150 15.88 -21.95 -17.13
C LEU A 150 16.84 -20.74 -17.24
N GLY A 151 17.70 -20.50 -16.22
CA GLY A 151 18.67 -19.41 -16.23
C GLY A 151 18.08 -18.04 -15.88
N LEU A 152 16.85 -17.96 -15.33
CA LEU A 152 16.26 -16.69 -14.95
C LEU A 152 16.95 -16.10 -13.71
N GLY A 153 17.28 -14.81 -13.77
CA GLY A 153 17.82 -14.08 -12.63
C GLY A 153 16.75 -13.77 -11.58
N THR A 154 17.17 -13.48 -10.35
CA THR A 154 16.30 -13.25 -9.18
C THR A 154 15.19 -12.24 -9.44
N VAL A 155 15.48 -11.11 -10.09
CA VAL A 155 14.49 -10.07 -10.41
C VAL A 155 13.42 -10.58 -11.37
N ALA A 156 13.82 -11.34 -12.41
CA ALA A 156 12.90 -11.93 -13.36
C ALA A 156 12.02 -13.00 -12.69
N ILE A 157 12.60 -13.86 -11.85
CA ILE A 157 11.85 -14.86 -11.07
C ILE A 157 10.82 -14.18 -10.17
N LEU A 158 11.25 -13.16 -9.44
CA LEU A 158 10.36 -12.42 -8.55
C LEU A 158 9.23 -11.74 -9.34
N GLY A 159 9.55 -11.00 -10.41
CA GLY A 159 8.58 -10.20 -11.16
C GLY A 159 7.63 -11.00 -12.03
N PHE A 160 8.12 -12.07 -12.67
CA PHE A 160 7.32 -12.84 -13.66
C PHE A 160 6.71 -14.12 -13.10
N ILE A 161 7.30 -14.71 -12.06
CA ILE A 161 6.87 -16.01 -11.53
C ILE A 161 6.23 -15.87 -10.15
N VAL A 162 6.98 -15.33 -9.19
CA VAL A 162 6.58 -15.35 -7.78
C VAL A 162 5.50 -14.30 -7.48
N LEU A 163 5.75 -13.05 -7.81
CA LEU A 163 4.86 -11.94 -7.46
C LEU A 163 3.46 -12.07 -8.09
N PRO A 164 3.29 -12.43 -9.39
CA PRO A 164 1.96 -12.61 -9.95
C PRO A 164 1.17 -13.74 -9.30
N GLN A 165 1.83 -14.84 -8.91
CA GLN A 165 1.19 -15.96 -8.22
C GLN A 165 0.82 -15.58 -6.77
N ALA A 166 1.75 -14.95 -6.06
CA ALA A 166 1.53 -14.46 -4.70
C ALA A 166 0.35 -13.48 -4.64
N LEU A 167 0.32 -12.48 -5.51
CA LEU A 167 -0.76 -11.49 -5.55
C LEU A 167 -2.12 -12.13 -5.87
N ARG A 168 -2.15 -13.09 -6.80
CA ARG A 168 -3.39 -13.81 -7.11
C ARG A 168 -3.94 -14.58 -5.92
N ALA A 169 -3.06 -15.16 -5.09
CA ALA A 169 -3.46 -15.86 -3.87
C ALA A 169 -4.01 -14.92 -2.79
N VAL A 170 -3.58 -13.66 -2.79
CA VAL A 170 -3.92 -12.67 -1.74
C VAL A 170 -5.14 -11.82 -2.09
N ILE A 171 -5.45 -11.62 -3.38
CA ILE A 171 -6.59 -10.80 -3.81
C ILE A 171 -7.89 -11.13 -3.07
N PRO A 172 -8.30 -12.41 -2.89
CA PRO A 172 -9.53 -12.71 -2.16
C PRO A 172 -9.52 -12.21 -0.71
N ALA A 173 -8.37 -12.28 -0.04
CA ALA A 173 -8.22 -11.82 1.34
C ALA A 173 -8.12 -10.29 1.47
N LEU A 174 -7.79 -9.58 0.39
CA LEU A 174 -7.75 -8.11 0.37
C LEU A 174 -9.10 -7.49 0.00
N VAL A 175 -9.97 -8.24 -0.67
CA VAL A 175 -11.29 -7.76 -1.14
C VAL A 175 -12.42 -8.13 -0.18
N GLY A 176 -12.25 -9.21 0.60
CA GLY A 176 -13.24 -9.69 1.59
C GLY A 176 -12.99 -9.16 2.96
#